data_05599387fc4ad2bfef66b8088b862c19
#
_entry.id   05599387fc4ad2bfef66b8088b862c19
#
_cell.length_a   1.000
_cell.length_b   1.000
_cell.length_c   1.000
_cell.angle_alpha   90.00
_cell.angle_beta   90.00
_cell.angle_gamma   90.00
#
_symmetry.space_group_name_H-M   'P 1'
#
loop_
_entity.id
_entity.type
_entity.pdbx_description
1 polymer ?
#
loop_
_entity_poly.entity_id
_entity_poly.type
_entity_poly.pdbx_seq_one_letter_code
_entity_poly.pdbx_strand_id
1 'polypeptide(L)'
;AILCSSEAHSSIAAVARVMDVDVIVVPADDTGRMEAGTAAAHLTPAVFAIVANAGATNCGAVDDIAGLADLAEAHALWLHLDGAYGGAALADPGQRALFHGIERAHSLIVDPHKWLFAPYDSCALIYRDAGHGAAAHGQQAVYLDTVDKTHWNP
;
A
#
# COMPACT_ATOMS: atom_id res chain seq x y z
N ALA A 1 -6.52 11.02 -9.25
CA ALA A 1 -7.19 9.72 -9.02
C ALA A 1 -6.22 8.70 -8.41
N ILE A 2 -6.77 7.74 -7.67
CA ILE A 2 -6.08 6.52 -7.22
C ILE A 2 -6.48 5.39 -8.17
N LEU A 3 -5.51 4.61 -8.64
CA LEU A 3 -5.75 3.41 -9.44
C LEU A 3 -5.61 2.18 -8.55
N CYS A 4 -6.59 1.28 -8.54
CA CYS A 4 -6.55 0.06 -7.72
C CYS A 4 -7.26 -1.11 -8.41
N SER A 5 -6.99 -2.33 -7.93
CA SER A 5 -7.65 -3.56 -8.39
C SER A 5 -9.15 -3.58 -8.06
N SER A 6 -9.94 -4.33 -8.85
CA SER A 6 -11.32 -4.71 -8.49
C SER A 6 -11.40 -5.52 -7.19
N GLU A 7 -10.29 -6.18 -6.80
CA GLU A 7 -10.16 -6.93 -5.54
C GLU A 7 -9.62 -6.07 -4.38
N ALA A 8 -9.45 -4.75 -4.57
CA ALA A 8 -9.01 -3.86 -3.51
C ALA A 8 -10.02 -3.81 -2.36
N HIS A 9 -9.51 -3.72 -1.14
CA HIS A 9 -10.37 -3.59 0.03
C HIS A 9 -11.24 -2.33 -0.04
N SER A 10 -12.48 -2.42 0.42
CA SER A 10 -13.47 -1.33 0.36
C SER A 10 -13.03 -0.03 1.05
N SER A 11 -12.05 -0.08 1.95
CA SER A 11 -11.47 1.10 2.59
C SER A 11 -10.86 2.08 1.59
N ILE A 12 -10.31 1.60 0.47
CA ILE A 12 -9.71 2.46 -0.57
C ILE A 12 -10.77 3.40 -1.13
N ALA A 13 -11.91 2.85 -1.57
CA ALA A 13 -13.01 3.67 -2.08
C ALA A 13 -13.65 4.54 -0.98
N ALA A 14 -13.69 4.06 0.26
CA ALA A 14 -14.23 4.83 1.38
C ALA A 14 -13.35 6.05 1.70
N VAL A 15 -12.03 5.87 1.81
CA VAL A 15 -11.09 6.96 2.09
C VAL A 15 -11.03 7.93 0.91
N ALA A 16 -11.02 7.45 -0.33
CA ALA A 16 -11.02 8.30 -1.52
C ALA A 16 -12.22 9.27 -1.52
N ARG A 17 -13.41 8.80 -1.13
CA ARG A 17 -14.59 9.68 -0.97
C ARG A 17 -14.42 10.74 0.11
N VAL A 18 -13.79 10.39 1.23
CA VAL A 18 -13.52 11.36 2.31
C VAL A 18 -12.52 12.43 1.85
N MET A 19 -11.56 12.04 1.00
CA MET A 19 -10.52 12.91 0.47
C MET A 19 -10.94 13.67 -0.79
N ASP A 20 -12.15 13.46 -1.29
CA ASP A 20 -12.64 13.99 -2.58
C ASP A 20 -11.71 13.62 -3.75
N VAL A 21 -11.32 12.35 -3.80
CA VAL A 21 -10.41 11.78 -4.80
C VAL A 21 -11.13 10.69 -5.60
N ASP A 22 -10.98 10.71 -6.91
CA ASP A 22 -11.53 9.66 -7.78
C ASP A 22 -10.75 8.35 -7.64
N VAL A 23 -11.47 7.23 -7.83
CA VAL A 23 -10.88 5.89 -7.91
C VAL A 23 -11.11 5.32 -9.31
N ILE A 24 -10.03 4.86 -9.92
CA ILE A 24 -10.07 4.10 -11.17
C ILE A 24 -9.87 2.62 -10.82
N VAL A 25 -10.90 1.82 -11.05
CA VAL A 25 -10.88 0.39 -10.77
C VAL A 25 -10.38 -0.37 -11.99
N VAL A 26 -9.31 -1.13 -11.83
CA VAL A 26 -8.72 -2.00 -12.85
C VAL A 26 -9.27 -3.42 -12.65
N PRO A 27 -9.78 -4.07 -13.70
CA PRO A 27 -10.19 -5.47 -13.61
C PRO A 27 -9.02 -6.38 -13.19
N ALA A 28 -9.26 -7.27 -12.23
CA ALA A 28 -8.38 -8.37 -11.94
C ALA A 28 -8.55 -9.49 -12.98
N ASP A 29 -7.53 -10.33 -13.12
CA ASP A 29 -7.60 -11.55 -13.93
C ASP A 29 -8.42 -12.66 -13.22
N ASP A 30 -8.52 -13.84 -13.85
CA ASP A 30 -9.26 -14.98 -13.32
C ASP A 30 -8.67 -15.54 -12.00
N THR A 31 -7.46 -15.12 -11.63
CA THR A 31 -6.81 -15.45 -10.35
C THR A 31 -6.95 -14.37 -9.29
N GLY A 32 -7.62 -13.27 -9.61
CA GLY A 32 -7.83 -12.13 -8.72
C GLY A 32 -6.67 -11.13 -8.67
N ARG A 33 -5.73 -11.18 -9.64
CA ARG A 33 -4.55 -10.33 -9.69
C ARG A 33 -4.74 -9.15 -10.64
N MET A 34 -4.26 -7.98 -10.25
CA MET A 34 -4.09 -6.84 -11.14
C MET A 34 -2.75 -6.94 -11.85
N GLU A 35 -2.79 -7.09 -13.17
CA GLU A 35 -1.61 -7.14 -14.03
C GLU A 35 -1.19 -5.73 -14.47
N ALA A 36 0.13 -5.48 -14.54
CA ALA A 36 0.66 -4.16 -14.90
C ALA A 36 0.22 -3.69 -16.28
N GLY A 37 0.10 -4.61 -17.27
CA GLY A 37 -0.38 -4.29 -18.60
C GLY A 37 -1.84 -3.81 -18.61
N THR A 38 -2.70 -4.43 -17.80
CA THR A 38 -4.09 -4.00 -17.63
C THR A 38 -4.15 -2.65 -16.90
N ALA A 39 -3.34 -2.47 -15.86
CA ALA A 39 -3.24 -1.21 -15.13
C ALA A 39 -2.79 -0.05 -16.04
N ALA A 40 -1.80 -0.29 -16.90
CA ALA A 40 -1.31 0.71 -17.86
C ALA A 40 -2.40 1.20 -18.81
N ALA A 41 -3.28 0.32 -19.26
CA ALA A 41 -4.41 0.68 -20.15
C ALA A 41 -5.46 1.57 -19.46
N HIS A 42 -5.46 1.64 -18.13
CA HIS A 42 -6.37 2.47 -17.33
C HIS A 42 -5.72 3.76 -16.81
N LEU A 43 -4.43 3.99 -17.11
CA LEU A 43 -3.77 5.23 -16.68
C LEU A 43 -4.36 6.45 -17.37
N THR A 44 -4.55 7.49 -16.59
CA THR A 44 -4.92 8.82 -17.06
C THR A 44 -4.00 9.86 -16.43
N PRO A 45 -3.90 11.09 -16.98
CA PRO A 45 -3.11 12.15 -16.36
C PRO A 45 -3.53 12.54 -14.93
N ALA A 46 -4.74 12.14 -14.52
CA ALA A 46 -5.24 12.41 -13.17
C ALA A 46 -4.76 11.39 -12.12
N VAL A 47 -4.16 10.27 -12.53
CA VAL A 47 -3.63 9.26 -11.59
C VAL A 47 -2.36 9.79 -10.94
N PHE A 48 -2.30 9.73 -9.61
CA PHE A 48 -1.11 10.08 -8.83
C PHE A 48 -0.61 8.89 -7.98
N ALA A 49 -1.42 7.86 -7.79
CA ALA A 49 -1.06 6.69 -6.99
C ALA A 49 -1.66 5.41 -7.55
N ILE A 50 -0.91 4.32 -7.40
CA ILE A 50 -1.36 2.94 -7.59
C ILE A 50 -1.42 2.29 -6.22
N VAL A 51 -2.56 1.64 -5.91
CA VAL A 51 -2.71 0.77 -4.74
C VAL A 51 -2.80 -0.67 -5.23
N ALA A 52 -1.78 -1.46 -4.94
CA ALA A 52 -1.70 -2.87 -5.30
C ALA A 52 -1.93 -3.75 -4.08
N ASN A 53 -2.61 -4.89 -4.25
CA ASN A 53 -2.81 -5.86 -3.20
C ASN A 53 -1.56 -6.72 -3.00
N ALA A 54 -1.07 -6.78 -1.77
CA ALA A 54 -0.07 -7.75 -1.33
C ALA A 54 -0.76 -8.86 -0.51
N GLY A 55 -1.71 -9.54 -1.15
CA GLY A 55 -2.60 -10.52 -0.59
C GLY A 55 -4.00 -9.96 -0.31
N ALA A 56 -4.84 -9.92 -1.35
CA ALA A 56 -6.20 -9.39 -1.30
C ALA A 56 -7.08 -10.08 -0.25
N THR A 57 -7.94 -9.34 0.43
CA THR A 57 -8.78 -9.84 1.52
C THR A 57 -9.72 -10.97 1.11
N ASN A 58 -10.27 -10.92 -0.11
CA ASN A 58 -11.27 -11.89 -0.56
C ASN A 58 -10.66 -13.20 -1.09
N CYS A 59 -9.52 -13.14 -1.76
CA CYS A 59 -8.94 -14.26 -2.51
C CYS A 59 -7.47 -14.54 -2.18
N GLY A 60 -6.81 -13.69 -1.40
CA GLY A 60 -5.39 -13.84 -1.07
C GLY A 60 -4.43 -13.53 -2.23
N ALA A 61 -4.93 -13.05 -3.37
CA ALA A 61 -4.12 -12.78 -4.55
C ALA A 61 -3.10 -11.66 -4.28
N VAL A 62 -1.89 -11.85 -4.79
CA VAL A 62 -0.83 -10.84 -4.80
C VAL A 62 -0.74 -10.30 -6.22
N ASP A 63 -0.92 -9.00 -6.39
CA ASP A 63 -0.86 -8.32 -7.68
C ASP A 63 0.54 -8.41 -8.31
N ASP A 64 0.69 -8.05 -9.58
CA ASP A 64 1.99 -7.97 -10.26
C ASP A 64 2.82 -6.78 -9.72
N ILE A 65 3.33 -6.94 -8.49
CA ILE A 65 4.03 -5.87 -7.77
C ILE A 65 5.21 -5.32 -8.58
N ALA A 66 6.01 -6.19 -9.20
CA ALA A 66 7.19 -5.78 -9.95
C ALA A 66 6.81 -4.97 -11.20
N GLY A 67 5.85 -5.44 -11.98
CA GLY A 67 5.37 -4.72 -13.16
C GLY A 67 4.66 -3.41 -12.80
N LEU A 68 3.90 -3.39 -11.69
CA LEU A 68 3.27 -2.17 -11.18
C LEU A 68 4.29 -1.17 -10.64
N ALA A 69 5.42 -1.65 -10.10
CA ALA A 69 6.53 -0.77 -9.70
C ALA A 69 7.20 -0.15 -10.94
N ASP A 70 7.44 -0.92 -12.01
CA ASP A 70 7.94 -0.39 -13.29
C ASP A 70 7.00 0.70 -13.81
N LEU A 71 5.69 0.43 -13.80
CA LEU A 71 4.68 1.37 -14.25
C LEU A 71 4.66 2.66 -13.40
N ALA A 72 4.73 2.52 -12.08
CA ALA A 72 4.76 3.64 -11.14
C ALA A 72 6.00 4.52 -11.33
N GLU A 73 7.18 3.90 -11.51
CA GLU A 73 8.44 4.63 -11.78
C GLU A 73 8.39 5.36 -13.11
N ALA A 74 7.91 4.70 -14.18
CA ALA A 74 7.82 5.30 -15.52
C ALA A 74 6.92 6.54 -15.58
N HIS A 75 5.92 6.63 -14.69
CA HIS A 75 4.93 7.70 -14.66
C HIS A 75 5.04 8.60 -13.43
N ALA A 76 6.07 8.44 -12.59
CA ALA A 76 6.29 9.18 -11.34
C ALA A 76 5.06 9.11 -10.40
N LEU A 77 4.45 7.92 -10.27
CA LEU A 77 3.30 7.65 -9.42
C LEU A 77 3.75 7.10 -8.07
N TRP A 78 2.95 7.35 -7.02
CA TRP A 78 3.11 6.67 -5.75
C TRP A 78 2.65 5.22 -5.85
N LEU A 79 3.46 4.26 -5.43
CA LEU A 79 3.05 2.87 -5.29
C LEU A 79 2.86 2.57 -3.81
N HIS A 80 1.62 2.25 -3.43
CA HIS A 80 1.25 1.74 -2.11
C HIS A 80 0.88 0.27 -2.22
N LEU A 81 1.35 -0.55 -1.28
CA LEU A 81 0.96 -1.95 -1.18
C LEU A 81 0.02 -2.16 0.00
N ASP A 82 -1.18 -2.63 -0.29
CA ASP A 82 -2.11 -3.10 0.73
C ASP A 82 -1.79 -4.55 1.07
N GLY A 83 -0.95 -4.72 2.07
CA GLY A 83 -0.61 -6.00 2.69
C GLY A 83 -1.29 -6.20 4.04
N ALA A 84 -2.32 -5.42 4.35
CA ALA A 84 -3.02 -5.45 5.64
C ALA A 84 -3.41 -6.88 6.06
N TYR A 85 -3.85 -7.71 5.11
CA TYR A 85 -4.13 -9.12 5.34
C TYR A 85 -2.95 -10.02 4.95
N GLY A 86 -2.57 -10.05 3.67
CA GLY A 86 -1.64 -11.03 3.14
C GLY A 86 -0.16 -10.71 3.36
N GLY A 87 0.19 -9.48 3.74
CA GLY A 87 1.59 -9.09 4.00
C GLY A 87 2.29 -9.92 5.07
N ALA A 88 1.53 -10.54 5.96
CA ALA A 88 2.04 -11.49 6.95
C ALA A 88 2.73 -12.73 6.32
N ALA A 89 2.36 -13.11 5.08
CA ALA A 89 2.99 -14.22 4.38
C ALA A 89 4.48 -13.99 4.07
N LEU A 90 4.96 -12.75 4.11
CA LEU A 90 6.39 -12.43 4.01
C LEU A 90 7.24 -13.07 5.13
N ALA A 91 6.63 -13.44 6.25
CA ALA A 91 7.29 -14.16 7.32
C ALA A 91 7.69 -15.60 6.92
N ASP A 92 6.98 -16.18 5.94
CA ASP A 92 7.31 -17.48 5.37
C ASP A 92 8.29 -17.33 4.19
N PRO A 93 9.54 -17.83 4.31
CA PRO A 93 10.50 -17.77 3.20
C PRO A 93 9.98 -18.41 1.90
N GLY A 94 9.11 -19.43 1.99
CA GLY A 94 8.53 -20.11 0.84
C GLY A 94 7.55 -19.24 0.03
N GLN A 95 7.00 -18.19 0.63
CA GLN A 95 6.05 -17.30 -0.01
C GLN A 95 6.66 -16.00 -0.55
N ARG A 96 7.89 -15.67 -0.16
CA ARG A 96 8.53 -14.39 -0.50
C ARG A 96 8.60 -14.09 -1.99
N ALA A 97 8.72 -15.12 -2.82
CA ALA A 97 8.76 -14.96 -4.27
C ALA A 97 7.50 -14.32 -4.85
N LEU A 98 6.34 -14.49 -4.19
CA LEU A 98 5.08 -13.86 -4.60
C LEU A 98 5.12 -12.33 -4.50
N PHE A 99 5.97 -11.80 -3.61
CA PHE A 99 6.09 -10.38 -3.32
C PHE A 99 7.28 -9.73 -4.02
N HIS A 100 7.78 -10.32 -5.11
CA HIS A 100 8.91 -9.76 -5.86
C HIS A 100 8.62 -8.33 -6.28
N GLY A 101 9.58 -7.41 -6.01
CA GLY A 101 9.42 -5.97 -6.26
C GLY A 101 8.86 -5.17 -5.08
N ILE A 102 8.53 -5.81 -3.95
CA ILE A 102 7.96 -5.14 -2.76
C ILE A 102 8.85 -4.01 -2.24
N GLU A 103 10.17 -4.16 -2.34
CA GLU A 103 11.18 -3.17 -1.91
C GLU A 103 11.12 -1.86 -2.70
N ARG A 104 10.44 -1.87 -3.85
CA ARG A 104 10.28 -0.70 -4.72
C ARG A 104 9.04 0.14 -4.37
N ALA A 105 8.14 -0.39 -3.56
CA ALA A 105 6.97 0.36 -3.11
C ALA A 105 7.37 1.57 -2.26
N HIS A 106 6.61 2.66 -2.37
CA HIS A 106 6.81 3.86 -1.55
C HIS A 106 6.28 3.65 -0.14
N SER A 107 5.20 2.88 -0.01
CA SER A 107 4.63 2.51 1.29
C SER A 107 3.96 1.14 1.26
N LEU A 108 3.94 0.48 2.41
CA LEU A 108 3.31 -0.82 2.64
C LEU A 108 2.56 -0.78 3.96
N ILE A 109 1.35 -1.30 4.00
CA ILE A 109 0.62 -1.55 5.24
C ILE A 109 0.59 -3.04 5.56
N VAL A 110 0.77 -3.38 6.84
CA VAL A 110 0.56 -4.73 7.38
C VAL A 110 -0.18 -4.61 8.70
N ASP A 111 -1.19 -5.45 8.91
CA ASP A 111 -1.95 -5.48 10.17
C ASP A 111 -1.57 -6.72 11.00
N PRO A 112 -0.66 -6.60 11.98
CA PRO A 112 -0.29 -7.72 12.82
C PRO A 112 -1.46 -8.35 13.57
N HIS A 113 -2.51 -7.58 13.90
CA HIS A 113 -3.71 -8.09 14.56
C HIS A 113 -4.57 -9.00 13.67
N LYS A 114 -4.29 -9.07 12.36
CA LYS A 114 -4.96 -10.01 11.44
C LYS A 114 -4.23 -11.36 11.46
N TRP A 115 -3.42 -11.65 10.49
CA TRP A 115 -2.84 -12.97 10.30
C TRP A 115 -1.64 -13.29 11.22
N LEU A 116 -0.99 -12.28 11.79
CA LEU A 116 0.10 -12.49 12.77
C LEU A 116 -0.41 -12.69 14.20
N PHE A 117 -1.73 -12.70 14.42
CA PHE A 117 -2.38 -12.96 15.72
C PHE A 117 -1.93 -12.05 16.87
N ALA A 118 -1.43 -10.86 16.56
CA ALA A 118 -1.15 -9.85 17.58
C ALA A 118 -2.47 -9.34 18.22
N PRO A 119 -2.44 -8.80 19.42
CA PRO A 119 -3.63 -8.19 20.03
C PRO A 119 -4.19 -7.08 19.14
N TYR A 120 -5.52 -6.98 19.13
CA TYR A 120 -6.26 -5.92 18.44
C TYR A 120 -6.12 -4.61 19.27
N ASP A 121 -5.92 -3.45 18.66
CA ASP A 121 -5.67 -3.25 17.23
C ASP A 121 -4.21 -2.83 17.03
N SER A 122 -3.54 -3.49 16.09
CA SER A 122 -2.18 -3.13 15.73
C SER A 122 -2.05 -3.10 14.20
N CYS A 123 -1.47 -2.00 13.70
CA CYS A 123 -1.24 -1.75 12.29
C CYS A 123 0.15 -1.17 12.11
N ALA A 124 0.86 -1.57 11.07
CA ALA A 124 2.16 -1.02 10.71
C ALA A 124 2.09 -0.42 9.31
N LEU A 125 2.25 0.90 9.21
CA LEU A 125 2.46 1.59 7.95
C LEU A 125 3.94 1.87 7.79
N ILE A 126 4.53 1.26 6.78
CA ILE A 126 5.96 1.27 6.50
C ILE A 126 6.21 2.15 5.28
N TYR A 127 7.12 3.09 5.38
CA TYR A 127 7.59 3.92 4.28
C TYR A 127 9.00 3.50 3.86
N ARG A 128 9.25 3.41 2.54
CA ARG A 128 10.61 3.18 2.01
C ARG A 128 11.56 4.32 2.38
N ASP A 129 11.07 5.55 2.30
CA ASP A 129 11.77 6.75 2.77
C ASP A 129 11.07 7.28 4.04
N ALA A 130 11.77 7.21 5.17
CA ALA A 130 11.27 7.69 6.46
C ALA A 130 10.92 9.18 6.45
N GLY A 131 11.56 9.98 5.59
CA GLY A 131 11.27 11.39 5.41
C GLY A 131 9.82 11.66 4.98
N HIS A 132 9.25 10.80 4.13
CA HIS A 132 7.83 10.90 3.73
C HIS A 132 6.90 10.67 4.91
N GLY A 133 7.19 9.65 5.74
CA GLY A 133 6.42 9.37 6.94
C GLY A 133 6.48 10.53 7.93
N ALA A 134 7.68 11.05 8.19
CA ALA A 134 7.87 12.21 9.08
C ALA A 134 7.14 13.45 8.56
N ALA A 135 7.18 13.72 7.26
CA ALA A 135 6.48 14.85 6.66
C ALA A 135 4.95 14.71 6.74
N ALA A 136 4.42 13.50 6.55
CA ALA A 136 2.97 13.25 6.55
C ALA A 136 2.38 13.21 7.96
N HIS A 137 3.12 12.69 8.96
CA HIS A 137 2.61 12.42 10.30
C HIS A 137 3.24 13.27 11.39
N GLY A 138 4.29 14.06 11.05
CA GLY A 138 4.95 14.94 12.00
C GLY A 138 3.99 16.00 12.56
N GLN A 139 3.96 16.11 13.88
CA GLN A 139 3.20 17.16 14.57
C GLN A 139 4.16 18.16 15.20
N GLN A 140 3.87 19.44 15.02
CA GLN A 140 4.59 20.51 15.69
C GLN A 140 3.63 21.21 16.67
N ALA A 141 3.91 21.07 17.97
CA ALA A 141 3.15 21.74 19.01
C ALA A 141 4.09 22.10 20.17
N VAL A 142 3.83 23.24 20.81
CA VAL A 142 4.67 23.76 21.92
C VAL A 142 4.83 22.73 23.03
N TYR A 143 3.80 21.93 23.34
CA TYR A 143 3.87 20.89 24.37
C TYR A 143 4.72 19.69 23.96
N LEU A 144 5.04 19.50 22.68
CA LEU A 144 5.92 18.46 22.17
C LEU A 144 7.40 18.87 22.24
N ASP A 145 7.69 20.17 22.38
CA ASP A 145 9.07 20.68 22.46
C ASP A 145 9.77 20.31 23.79
N THR A 146 9.01 19.85 24.78
CA THR A 146 9.55 19.35 26.06
C THR A 146 10.02 17.89 25.99
N VAL A 147 9.75 17.17 24.91
CA VAL A 147 10.19 15.80 24.69
C VAL A 147 11.55 15.83 24.01
N ASP A 148 12.49 15.04 24.52
CA ASP A 148 13.84 14.94 23.95
C ASP A 148 13.78 14.51 22.48
N LYS A 149 14.19 15.41 21.59
CA LYS A 149 14.20 15.18 20.14
C LYS A 149 15.23 14.12 19.69
N THR A 150 16.07 13.63 20.61
CA THR A 150 17.07 12.57 20.34
C THR A 150 16.46 11.17 20.40
N HIS A 151 15.27 11.02 21.01
CA HIS A 151 14.55 9.76 21.07
C HIS A 151 13.39 9.78 20.09
N TRP A 152 13.25 8.68 19.35
CA TRP A 152 12.13 8.45 18.47
C TRP A 152 10.82 8.51 19.27
N ASN A 153 9.95 9.46 18.92
CA ASN A 153 8.62 9.57 19.48
C ASN A 153 7.63 9.21 18.36
N PRO A 154 6.91 8.06 18.46
CA PRO A 154 5.95 7.64 17.45
C PRO A 154 4.77 8.60 17.32
#